data_52e7c02aeb1f9a1e4b284ee119bfac54
#
_entry.id   52e7c02aeb1f9a1e4b284ee119bfac54
#
_cell.length_a   1.000
_cell.length_b   1.000
_cell.length_c   1.000
_cell.angle_alpha   90.00
_cell.angle_beta   90.00
_cell.angle_gamma   90.00
#
_symmetry.space_group_name_H-M   'P 1'
#
loop_
_entity.id
_entity.type
_entity.pdbx_description
1 polymer ?
#
loop_
_entity_poly.entity_id
_entity_poly.type
_entity_poly.pdbx_seq_one_letter_code
_entity_poly.pdbx_strand_id
1 'polypeptide(L)'
;MRIGVAGAVLAGAMVILGSATAILSTRNNPESYQPFGGARFFLAIMLGEMLVFGTLVAIAVIYRRRAEIHRPMMLLASLMIVSGSLGRCPYIANLAVMPPLYVLGPALVLGALLLVLQWAMVHVVSRWYAIGYSATVVASLASIVVGHSSLWNQMAGAIAP
;
A
#
# COMPACT_ATOMS: atom_id res chain seq x y z
N MET A 1 5.46 -26.68 -4.23
CA MET A 1 6.09 -26.13 -3.00
C MET A 1 7.18 -25.08 -3.28
N ARG A 2 8.02 -25.25 -4.29
CA ARG A 2 9.12 -24.32 -4.63
C ARG A 2 8.65 -22.92 -5.09
N ILE A 3 7.57 -22.85 -5.89
CA ILE A 3 7.02 -21.58 -6.43
C ILE A 3 6.51 -20.65 -5.32
N GLY A 4 5.85 -21.19 -4.30
CA GLY A 4 5.33 -20.38 -3.19
C GLY A 4 6.43 -19.78 -2.30
N VAL A 5 7.56 -20.50 -2.13
CA VAL A 5 8.73 -19.98 -1.40
C VAL A 5 9.39 -18.86 -2.20
N ALA A 6 9.56 -19.06 -3.52
CA ALA A 6 10.12 -18.02 -4.38
C ALA A 6 9.26 -16.74 -4.37
N GLY A 7 7.92 -16.88 -4.41
CA GLY A 7 7.02 -15.72 -4.29
C GLY A 7 7.16 -14.98 -2.96
N ALA A 8 7.30 -15.71 -1.84
CA ALA A 8 7.50 -15.09 -0.52
C ALA A 8 8.85 -14.36 -0.42
N VAL A 9 9.92 -14.93 -0.97
CA VAL A 9 11.25 -14.30 -1.03
C VAL A 9 11.21 -13.04 -1.89
N LEU A 10 10.58 -13.10 -3.06
CA LEU A 10 10.39 -11.94 -3.93
C LEU A 10 9.60 -10.83 -3.23
N ALA A 11 8.51 -11.16 -2.54
CA ALA A 11 7.73 -10.18 -1.80
C ALA A 11 8.54 -9.52 -0.67
N GLY A 12 9.35 -10.30 0.06
CA GLY A 12 10.28 -9.76 1.05
C GLY A 12 11.31 -8.81 0.44
N ALA A 13 11.90 -9.21 -0.69
CA ALA A 13 12.82 -8.35 -1.44
C ALA A 13 12.14 -7.05 -1.90
N MET A 14 10.89 -7.11 -2.36
CA MET A 14 10.12 -5.92 -2.76
C MET A 14 9.88 -4.96 -1.59
N VAL A 15 9.60 -5.46 -0.39
CA VAL A 15 9.45 -4.61 0.80
C VAL A 15 10.75 -3.88 1.11
N ILE A 16 11.88 -4.59 1.10
CA ILE A 16 13.20 -4.00 1.39
C ILE A 16 13.58 -2.98 0.32
N LEU A 17 13.54 -3.37 -0.95
CA LEU A 17 13.91 -2.51 -2.07
C LEU A 17 12.96 -1.33 -2.22
N GLY A 18 11.65 -1.53 -2.04
CA GLY A 18 10.65 -0.48 -2.10
C GLY A 18 10.86 0.56 -1.00
N SER A 19 11.12 0.12 0.23
CA SER A 19 11.43 1.02 1.36
C SER A 19 12.75 1.77 1.13
N ALA A 20 13.79 1.10 0.68
CA ALA A 20 15.07 1.73 0.36
C ALA A 20 14.93 2.76 -0.78
N THR A 21 14.19 2.42 -1.82
CA THR A 21 13.91 3.34 -2.94
C THR A 21 13.12 4.56 -2.48
N ALA A 22 12.11 4.39 -1.62
CA ALA A 22 11.34 5.50 -1.07
C ALA A 22 12.25 6.47 -0.30
N ILE A 23 13.12 5.96 0.56
CA ILE A 23 14.08 6.76 1.35
C ILE A 23 15.05 7.48 0.43
N LEU A 24 15.69 6.78 -0.51
CA LEU A 24 16.67 7.36 -1.41
C LEU A 24 16.06 8.40 -2.34
N SER A 25 14.87 8.13 -2.86
CA SER A 25 14.18 9.04 -3.77
C SER A 25 13.75 10.34 -3.08
N THR A 26 13.18 10.26 -1.87
CA THR A 26 12.79 11.44 -1.10
C THR A 26 13.99 12.25 -0.61
N ARG A 27 15.12 11.60 -0.36
CA ARG A 27 16.37 12.24 0.03
C ARG A 27 17.04 12.98 -1.15
N ASN A 28 17.10 12.35 -2.32
CA ASN A 28 17.84 12.86 -3.47
C ASN A 28 17.05 13.90 -4.28
N ASN A 29 15.71 13.83 -4.26
CA ASN A 29 14.84 14.72 -5.04
C ASN A 29 13.67 15.25 -4.21
N PRO A 30 13.89 15.96 -3.09
CA PRO A 30 12.82 16.40 -2.19
C PRO A 30 11.82 17.36 -2.87
N GLU A 31 12.28 18.16 -3.82
CA GLU A 31 11.45 19.12 -4.55
C GLU A 31 10.37 18.45 -5.41
N SER A 32 10.65 17.26 -5.95
CA SER A 32 9.69 16.51 -6.77
C SER A 32 8.44 16.08 -5.98
N TYR A 33 8.50 16.09 -4.66
CA TYR A 33 7.40 15.69 -3.78
C TYR A 33 6.60 16.85 -3.20
N GLN A 34 6.94 18.10 -3.53
CA GLN A 34 6.19 19.28 -3.07
C GLN A 34 4.69 19.22 -3.46
N PRO A 35 4.31 18.80 -4.69
CA PRO A 35 2.91 18.68 -5.05
C PRO A 35 2.15 17.62 -4.23
N PHE A 36 2.87 16.71 -3.59
CA PHE A 36 2.31 15.60 -2.80
C PHE A 36 2.33 15.85 -1.28
N GLY A 37 2.51 17.09 -0.85
CA GLY A 37 2.57 17.45 0.57
C GLY A 37 3.99 17.45 1.17
N GLY A 38 5.01 17.35 0.31
CA GLY A 38 6.42 17.36 0.70
C GLY A 38 7.03 15.96 0.89
N ALA A 39 8.36 15.91 0.83
CA ALA A 39 9.12 14.66 0.85
C ALA A 39 8.88 13.83 2.12
N ARG A 40 8.81 14.47 3.29
CA ARG A 40 8.60 13.79 4.58
C ARG A 40 7.21 13.15 4.69
N PHE A 41 6.19 13.88 4.26
CA PHE A 41 4.82 13.37 4.24
C PHE A 41 4.69 12.20 3.26
N PHE A 42 5.23 12.35 2.05
CA PHE A 42 5.20 11.30 1.04
C PHE A 42 5.96 10.04 1.48
N LEU A 43 7.09 10.21 2.19
CA LEU A 43 7.85 9.10 2.77
C LEU A 43 7.01 8.28 3.77
N ALA A 44 6.20 8.95 4.63
CA ALA A 44 5.31 8.26 5.55
C ALA A 44 4.31 7.37 4.82
N ILE A 45 3.71 7.88 3.75
CA ILE A 45 2.75 7.12 2.93
C ILE A 45 3.43 5.93 2.27
N MET A 46 4.59 6.13 1.63
CA MET A 46 5.30 5.05 0.94
C MET A 46 5.74 3.93 1.89
N LEU A 47 6.28 4.28 3.06
CA LEU A 47 6.66 3.29 4.07
C LEU A 47 5.44 2.59 4.67
N GLY A 48 4.35 3.33 4.88
CA GLY A 48 3.07 2.77 5.31
C GLY A 48 2.54 1.73 4.33
N GLU A 49 2.54 2.03 3.02
CA GLU A 49 2.13 1.08 1.98
C GLU A 49 3.01 -0.18 1.95
N MET A 50 4.34 -0.02 2.07
CA MET A 50 5.26 -1.17 2.12
C MET A 50 5.00 -2.04 3.35
N LEU A 51 4.67 -1.43 4.48
CA LEU A 51 4.35 -2.15 5.72
C LEU A 51 3.02 -2.91 5.58
N VAL A 52 1.98 -2.28 5.03
CA VAL A 52 0.70 -2.94 4.76
C VAL A 52 0.87 -4.09 3.79
N PHE A 53 1.56 -3.87 2.68
CA PHE A 53 1.87 -4.91 1.70
C PHE A 53 2.59 -6.09 2.34
N GLY A 54 3.68 -5.82 3.08
CA GLY A 54 4.46 -6.86 3.76
C GLY A 54 3.63 -7.64 4.77
N THR A 55 2.76 -6.98 5.52
CA THR A 55 1.86 -7.60 6.49
C THR A 55 0.84 -8.52 5.81
N LEU A 56 0.20 -8.07 4.74
CA LEU A 56 -0.75 -8.87 3.96
C LEU A 56 -0.09 -10.13 3.39
N VAL A 57 1.11 -9.99 2.83
CA VAL A 57 1.88 -11.13 2.32
C VAL A 57 2.29 -12.07 3.45
N ALA A 58 2.75 -11.55 4.58
CA ALA A 58 3.12 -12.36 5.74
C ALA A 58 1.93 -13.19 6.25
N ILE A 59 0.75 -12.57 6.41
CA ILE A 59 -0.48 -13.27 6.78
C ILE A 59 -0.83 -14.34 5.74
N ALA A 60 -0.77 -14.01 4.45
CA ALA A 60 -1.04 -14.95 3.38
C ALA A 60 -0.10 -16.17 3.41
N VAL A 61 1.19 -15.96 3.67
CA VAL A 61 2.19 -17.03 3.74
C VAL A 61 2.01 -17.90 4.99
N ILE A 62 1.74 -17.28 6.15
CA ILE A 62 1.47 -18.01 7.41
C ILE A 62 0.24 -18.91 7.23
N TYR A 63 -0.84 -18.37 6.67
CA TYR A 63 -2.10 -19.09 6.46
C TYR A 63 -2.20 -19.77 5.08
N ARG A 64 -1.08 -20.08 4.41
CA ARG A 64 -1.03 -20.67 3.06
C ARG A 64 -1.84 -21.94 2.87
N ARG A 65 -2.10 -22.70 3.95
CA ARG A 65 -2.90 -23.93 3.94
C ARG A 65 -4.41 -23.65 4.05
N ARG A 66 -4.82 -22.44 4.42
CA ARG A 66 -6.21 -22.00 4.52
C ARG A 66 -6.53 -21.07 3.36
N ALA A 67 -7.07 -21.64 2.29
CA ALA A 67 -7.37 -20.89 1.05
C ALA A 67 -8.31 -19.70 1.28
N GLU A 68 -9.20 -19.80 2.25
CA GLU A 68 -10.15 -18.74 2.65
C GLU A 68 -9.48 -17.48 3.20
N ILE A 69 -8.26 -17.59 3.74
CA ILE A 69 -7.45 -16.47 4.24
C ILE A 69 -6.38 -16.09 3.20
N HIS A 70 -5.68 -17.09 2.70
CA HIS A 70 -4.55 -16.89 1.79
C HIS A 70 -4.93 -16.11 0.52
N ARG A 71 -6.03 -16.53 -0.16
CA ARG A 71 -6.45 -15.90 -1.42
C ARG A 71 -6.83 -14.43 -1.26
N PRO A 72 -7.70 -14.02 -0.30
CA PRO A 72 -8.03 -12.63 -0.09
C PRO A 72 -6.81 -11.77 0.27
N MET A 73 -5.92 -12.25 1.12
CA MET A 73 -4.72 -11.50 1.52
C MET A 73 -3.75 -11.28 0.37
N MET A 74 -3.52 -12.30 -0.47
CA MET A 74 -2.71 -12.17 -1.68
C MET A 74 -3.32 -11.21 -2.69
N LEU A 75 -4.65 -11.25 -2.86
CA LEU A 75 -5.36 -10.35 -3.75
C LEU A 75 -5.21 -8.89 -3.30
N LEU A 76 -5.44 -8.61 -2.01
CA LEU A 76 -5.25 -7.28 -1.43
C LEU A 76 -3.79 -6.80 -1.56
N ALA A 77 -2.82 -7.66 -1.28
CA ALA A 77 -1.41 -7.33 -1.47
C ALA A 77 -1.09 -6.95 -2.92
N SER A 78 -1.65 -7.69 -3.89
CA SER A 78 -1.47 -7.36 -5.32
C SER A 78 -2.07 -6.00 -5.68
N LEU A 79 -3.22 -5.64 -5.11
CA LEU A 79 -3.85 -4.33 -5.33
C LEU A 79 -2.99 -3.18 -4.80
N MET A 80 -2.30 -3.37 -3.67
CA MET A 80 -1.40 -2.35 -3.13
C MET A 80 -0.25 -2.02 -4.10
N ILE A 81 0.33 -3.03 -4.77
CA ILE A 81 1.40 -2.80 -5.76
C ILE A 81 0.87 -2.09 -7.01
N VAL A 82 -0.32 -2.47 -7.48
CA VAL A 82 -0.96 -1.87 -8.66
C VAL A 82 -1.21 -0.37 -8.43
N SER A 83 -1.56 0.02 -7.22
CA SER A 83 -1.77 1.43 -6.85
C SER A 83 -0.54 2.29 -7.17
N GLY A 84 0.65 1.87 -6.75
CA GLY A 84 1.89 2.60 -7.03
C GLY A 84 2.23 2.72 -8.52
N SER A 85 1.81 1.75 -9.33
CA SER A 85 1.98 1.77 -10.79
C SER A 85 0.97 2.70 -11.46
N LEU A 86 -0.28 2.66 -11.04
CA LEU A 86 -1.35 3.54 -11.54
C LEU A 86 -1.08 5.00 -11.23
N GLY A 87 -0.50 5.28 -10.07
CA GLY A 87 -0.09 6.62 -9.68
C GLY A 87 0.94 7.27 -10.61
N ARG A 88 1.67 6.51 -11.39
CA ARG A 88 2.62 7.02 -12.41
C ARG A 88 1.98 7.26 -13.78
N CYS A 89 0.72 6.89 -13.95
CA CYS A 89 0.01 7.12 -15.21
C CYS A 89 -0.41 8.60 -15.33
N PRO A 90 0.05 9.35 -16.36
CA PRO A 90 -0.21 10.79 -16.46
C PRO A 90 -1.71 11.12 -16.59
N TYR A 91 -2.51 10.22 -17.11
CA TYR A 91 -3.97 10.41 -17.19
C TYR A 91 -4.64 10.37 -15.82
N ILE A 92 -4.14 9.53 -14.91
CA ILE A 92 -4.66 9.42 -13.53
C ILE A 92 -4.10 10.56 -12.69
N ALA A 93 -2.85 10.98 -12.93
CA ALA A 93 -2.22 12.11 -12.28
C ALA A 93 -3.03 13.40 -12.42
N ASN A 94 -3.61 13.63 -13.58
CA ASN A 94 -4.44 14.82 -13.88
C ASN A 94 -5.86 14.74 -13.28
N LEU A 95 -6.34 13.54 -12.91
CA LEU A 95 -7.66 13.34 -12.28
C LEU A 95 -7.60 13.48 -10.74
N ALA A 96 -6.43 13.46 -10.16
CA ALA A 96 -6.28 13.46 -8.71
C ALA A 96 -6.37 14.86 -8.12
N VAL A 97 -7.50 15.15 -7.53
CA VAL A 97 -7.81 16.45 -6.88
C VAL A 97 -7.07 16.60 -5.55
N MET A 98 -6.56 15.52 -4.95
CA MET A 98 -5.84 15.55 -3.65
C MET A 98 -4.66 14.58 -3.65
N PRO A 99 -3.45 15.06 -3.26
CA PRO A 99 -2.21 14.27 -3.30
C PRO A 99 -2.26 12.91 -2.58
N PRO A 100 -2.79 12.77 -1.35
CA PRO A 100 -2.82 11.47 -0.68
C PRO A 100 -3.78 10.48 -1.33
N LEU A 101 -4.88 10.95 -1.92
CA LEU A 101 -5.85 10.10 -2.64
C LEU A 101 -5.28 9.57 -3.96
N TYR A 102 -4.35 10.27 -4.55
CA TYR A 102 -3.67 9.86 -5.77
C TYR A 102 -2.87 8.57 -5.60
N VAL A 103 -2.16 8.43 -4.47
CA VAL A 103 -1.33 7.26 -4.18
C VAL A 103 -2.17 6.12 -3.63
N LEU A 104 -3.04 6.39 -2.66
CA LEU A 104 -3.83 5.38 -1.95
C LEU A 104 -5.15 5.05 -2.67
N GLY A 105 -5.73 6.04 -3.36
CA GLY A 105 -7.05 5.95 -3.96
C GLY A 105 -7.25 4.76 -4.90
N PRO A 106 -6.36 4.49 -5.86
CA PRO A 106 -6.56 3.37 -6.78
C PRO A 106 -6.69 2.01 -6.09
N ALA A 107 -5.86 1.73 -5.07
CA ALA A 107 -5.97 0.47 -4.32
C ALA A 107 -7.28 0.40 -3.53
N LEU A 108 -7.69 1.51 -2.90
CA LEU A 108 -8.92 1.56 -2.12
C LEU A 108 -10.15 1.43 -3.01
N VAL A 109 -10.17 2.12 -4.16
CA VAL A 109 -11.29 2.04 -5.12
C VAL A 109 -11.40 0.63 -5.71
N LEU A 110 -10.30 0.03 -6.17
CA LEU A 110 -10.29 -1.33 -6.70
C LEU A 110 -10.67 -2.35 -5.63
N GLY A 111 -10.22 -2.16 -4.40
CA GLY A 111 -10.59 -3.00 -3.27
C GLY A 111 -12.08 -2.94 -2.96
N ALA A 112 -12.68 -1.73 -2.95
CA ALA A 112 -14.11 -1.53 -2.78
C ALA A 112 -14.90 -2.13 -3.95
N LEU A 113 -14.45 -1.92 -5.19
CA LEU A 113 -15.08 -2.48 -6.37
C LEU A 113 -15.15 -4.02 -6.30
N LEU A 114 -14.08 -4.67 -5.86
CA LEU A 114 -14.07 -6.12 -5.69
C LEU A 114 -15.03 -6.59 -4.59
N LEU A 115 -15.22 -5.81 -3.50
CA LEU A 115 -16.26 -6.11 -2.50
C LEU A 115 -17.65 -6.06 -3.12
N VAL A 116 -17.93 -5.00 -3.89
CA VAL A 116 -19.23 -4.84 -4.57
C VAL A 116 -19.46 -5.95 -5.58
N LEU A 117 -18.45 -6.31 -6.37
CA LEU A 117 -18.54 -7.41 -7.34
C LEU A 117 -18.76 -8.75 -6.65
N GLN A 118 -18.07 -9.05 -5.55
CA GLN A 118 -18.32 -10.26 -4.78
C GLN A 118 -19.76 -10.32 -4.28
N TRP A 119 -20.27 -9.23 -3.73
CA TRP A 119 -21.64 -9.16 -3.26
C TRP A 119 -22.65 -9.32 -4.41
N ALA A 120 -22.44 -8.65 -5.54
CA ALA A 120 -23.33 -8.69 -6.69
C ALA A 120 -23.39 -10.08 -7.36
N MET A 121 -22.24 -10.79 -7.41
CA MET A 121 -22.16 -12.09 -8.11
C MET A 121 -22.56 -13.28 -7.23
N VAL A 122 -22.22 -13.24 -5.95
CA VAL A 122 -22.34 -14.42 -5.06
C VAL A 122 -23.25 -14.14 -3.86
N HIS A 123 -23.71 -12.91 -3.66
CA HIS A 123 -24.47 -12.42 -2.50
C HIS A 123 -23.82 -12.72 -1.15
N VAL A 124 -22.55 -13.14 -1.16
CA VAL A 124 -21.76 -13.43 0.06
C VAL A 124 -20.40 -12.77 -0.08
N VAL A 125 -20.07 -11.89 0.87
CA VAL A 125 -18.75 -11.29 0.95
C VAL A 125 -17.85 -12.15 1.82
N SER A 126 -16.65 -12.46 1.33
CA SER A 126 -15.65 -13.16 2.14
C SER A 126 -15.29 -12.33 3.36
N ARG A 127 -15.56 -12.83 4.58
CA ARG A 127 -15.24 -12.15 5.83
C ARG A 127 -13.76 -11.77 5.93
N TRP A 128 -12.87 -12.62 5.44
CA TRP A 128 -11.44 -12.37 5.47
C TRP A 128 -11.01 -11.27 4.50
N TYR A 129 -11.70 -11.18 3.34
CA TYR A 129 -11.48 -10.06 2.42
C TYR A 129 -11.94 -8.74 3.05
N ALA A 130 -13.13 -8.72 3.65
CA ALA A 130 -13.67 -7.53 4.29
C ALA A 130 -12.77 -7.05 5.46
N ILE A 131 -12.32 -7.98 6.32
CA ILE A 131 -11.39 -7.67 7.42
C ILE A 131 -10.07 -7.13 6.88
N GLY A 132 -9.45 -7.81 5.91
CA GLY A 132 -8.20 -7.38 5.32
C GLY A 132 -8.31 -6.01 4.63
N TYR A 133 -9.40 -5.79 3.89
CA TYR A 133 -9.65 -4.50 3.24
C TYR A 133 -9.86 -3.38 4.27
N SER A 134 -10.69 -3.60 5.30
CA SER A 134 -10.89 -2.62 6.37
C SER A 134 -9.57 -2.29 7.09
N ALA A 135 -8.76 -3.30 7.39
CA ALA A 135 -7.43 -3.10 7.98
C ALA A 135 -6.51 -2.28 7.06
N THR A 136 -6.56 -2.53 5.75
CA THR A 136 -5.80 -1.76 4.75
C THR A 136 -6.25 -0.30 4.73
N VAL A 137 -7.56 -0.02 4.73
CA VAL A 137 -8.11 1.34 4.77
C VAL A 137 -7.64 2.06 6.04
N VAL A 138 -7.78 1.44 7.20
CA VAL A 138 -7.36 2.02 8.48
C VAL A 138 -5.85 2.30 8.50
N ALA A 139 -5.03 1.36 8.03
CA ALA A 139 -3.60 1.55 7.98
C ALA A 139 -3.17 2.66 7.00
N SER A 140 -3.85 2.77 5.86
CA SER A 140 -3.62 3.85 4.90
C SER A 140 -3.99 5.22 5.47
N LEU A 141 -5.11 5.32 6.17
CA LEU A 141 -5.49 6.54 6.88
C LEU A 141 -4.50 6.87 8.01
N ALA A 142 -4.05 5.86 8.75
CA ALA A 142 -3.06 6.04 9.81
C ALA A 142 -1.73 6.58 9.24
N SER A 143 -1.28 6.14 8.07
CA SER A 143 -0.06 6.66 7.44
C SER A 143 -0.17 8.14 7.09
N ILE A 144 -1.36 8.62 6.70
CA ILE A 144 -1.62 10.05 6.47
C ILE A 144 -1.52 10.82 7.78
N VAL A 145 -2.14 10.34 8.85
CA VAL A 145 -2.09 10.98 10.18
C VAL A 145 -0.66 11.02 10.71
N VAL A 146 0.06 9.91 10.60
CA VAL A 146 1.47 9.83 10.99
C VAL A 146 2.31 10.81 10.19
N GLY A 147 2.11 10.91 8.88
CA GLY A 147 2.83 11.84 8.01
C GLY A 147 2.69 13.33 8.40
N HIS A 148 1.58 13.71 9.05
CA HIS A 148 1.36 15.05 9.57
C HIS A 148 1.85 15.24 11.03
N SER A 149 2.24 14.17 11.72
CA SER A 149 2.66 14.26 13.11
C SER A 149 4.01 14.96 13.28
N SER A 150 4.15 15.72 14.37
CA SER A 150 5.40 16.38 14.72
C SER A 150 6.54 15.42 14.99
N LEU A 151 6.25 14.28 15.60
CA LEU A 151 7.21 13.22 15.86
C LEU A 151 7.79 12.64 14.57
N TRP A 152 6.92 12.35 13.59
CA TRP A 152 7.35 11.87 12.28
C TRP A 152 8.25 12.91 11.58
N ASN A 153 7.85 14.18 11.58
CA ASN A 153 8.61 15.24 10.94
C ASN A 153 10.02 15.43 11.56
N GLN A 154 10.17 15.22 12.86
CA GLN A 154 11.47 15.25 13.53
C GLN A 154 12.34 14.04 13.11
N MET A 155 11.77 12.83 13.11
CA MET A 155 12.47 11.62 12.73
C MET A 155 12.83 11.62 11.23
N ALA A 156 11.87 11.97 10.38
CA ALA A 156 12.07 12.03 8.94
C ALA A 156 13.01 13.15 8.50
N GLY A 157 13.13 14.23 9.30
CA GLY A 157 14.09 15.31 9.04
C GLY A 157 15.55 14.89 9.06
N ALA A 158 15.89 13.80 9.75
CA ALA A 158 17.22 13.20 9.71
C ALA A 158 17.47 12.38 8.43
N ILE A 159 16.40 11.95 7.74
CA ILE A 159 16.45 11.05 6.57
C ILE A 159 16.19 11.83 5.28
N ALA A 160 15.18 12.69 5.29
CA ALA A 160 14.75 13.52 4.17
C ALA A 160 14.76 15.01 4.60
N PRO A 161 15.75 15.77 4.19
CA PRO A 161 15.91 17.19 4.53
C PRO A 161 14.76 18.06 4.01
#